data_15c7498d2126db50c03861f2dcaefc29
#
_entry.id   15c7498d2126db50c03861f2dcaefc29
#
_cell.length_a   1.000
_cell.length_b   1.000
_cell.length_c   1.000
_cell.angle_alpha   90.00
_cell.angle_beta   90.00
_cell.angle_gamma   90.00
#
_symmetry.space_group_name_H-M   'P 1'
#
loop_
_entity.id
_entity.type
_entity.pdbx_description
1 polymer ?
#
loop_
_entity_poly.entity_id
_entity_poly.type
_entity_poly.pdbx_seq_one_letter_code
_entity_poly.pdbx_strand_id
1 'polypeptide(L)'
;MATMAGVAAAAPARAAEKARNALIINGLGSIDDPNLATLARLHPELKLAGTGDVLTDRVWSDLKKSGVTAVNVTLGYVAGPGDPFEQTVKDIADTDRMIRANPGKLTKVLTSADILHAKKSGQVGLIYGFQNSVQIGKKAERVDLYADLGLRILQLTYNPANDLGGGSLAGDVGLTDCGREVMKRAEAKKVLLDLSHSGERTCLDAAKAATRPIGINHTGCRALHDVARNKTDEEMRAVVATGGVVGIYFMPFLVPNGRATAADVVAHLEHALQVCGEDHVSIGTDGPVTQNDDLDAYREGLKKEIEERRAAGISAAGENENVNTFVIDLRGPDQFHDLADLLAARGHSQTRIDKILGGNLMRLYRDVWGA
;
A
#
# COMPACT_ATOMS: atom_id res chain seq x y z
N MET A 1 47.02 11.54 27.73
CA MET A 1 46.27 10.46 27.10
C MET A 1 44.87 10.49 27.67
N ALA A 2 43.91 11.08 26.95
CA ALA A 2 42.50 11.11 27.36
C ALA A 2 41.74 10.21 26.36
N THR A 3 41.09 9.18 26.88
CA THR A 3 40.34 8.17 26.21
C THR A 3 39.08 8.75 25.59
N MET A 4 39.02 8.82 24.26
CA MET A 4 37.77 8.92 23.52
C MET A 4 37.22 7.51 23.33
N ALA A 5 36.24 7.13 24.10
CA ALA A 5 35.43 5.94 23.91
C ALA A 5 33.96 6.24 24.29
N GLY A 6 33.05 6.00 23.38
CA GLY A 6 31.68 5.73 23.75
C GLY A 6 30.59 6.74 23.36
N VAL A 7 30.41 7.05 22.07
CA VAL A 7 29.17 7.73 21.61
C VAL A 7 28.47 7.04 20.44
N ALA A 8 29.05 6.01 19.82
CA ALA A 8 28.55 5.46 18.55
C ALA A 8 27.45 4.39 18.67
N ALA A 9 27.17 3.81 19.87
CA ALA A 9 26.25 2.66 19.99
C ALA A 9 24.83 3.03 20.48
N ALA A 10 24.55 4.26 20.88
CA ALA A 10 23.27 4.63 21.46
C ALA A 10 22.23 5.18 20.44
N ALA A 11 22.61 5.55 19.24
CA ALA A 11 21.72 6.18 18.28
C ALA A 11 20.71 5.21 17.63
N PRO A 12 21.10 3.99 17.15
CA PRO A 12 20.13 3.08 16.50
C PRO A 12 19.08 2.52 17.46
N ALA A 13 19.46 2.13 18.68
CA ALA A 13 18.50 1.62 19.68
C ALA A 13 17.45 2.65 20.08
N ARG A 14 17.81 3.93 20.09
CA ARG A 14 16.90 5.04 20.43
C ARG A 14 15.95 5.38 19.29
N ALA A 15 16.32 5.16 18.04
CA ALA A 15 15.45 5.33 16.87
C ALA A 15 14.38 4.23 16.81
N ALA A 16 14.76 2.96 17.03
CA ALA A 16 13.82 1.83 17.10
C ALA A 16 12.82 1.97 18.25
N GLU A 17 13.25 2.42 19.43
CA GLU A 17 12.36 2.67 20.56
C GLU A 17 11.35 3.79 20.27
N LYS A 18 11.79 4.87 19.62
CA LYS A 18 10.92 5.96 19.19
C LYS A 18 9.98 5.54 18.07
N ALA A 19 10.44 4.73 17.10
CA ALA A 19 9.61 4.21 16.02
C ALA A 19 8.47 3.33 16.55
N ARG A 20 8.68 2.58 17.64
CA ARG A 20 7.62 1.80 18.32
C ARG A 20 6.49 2.67 18.86
N ASN A 21 6.75 3.93 19.16
CA ASN A 21 5.75 4.90 19.61
C ASN A 21 5.22 5.78 18.46
N ALA A 22 5.84 5.74 17.28
CA ALA A 22 5.43 6.51 16.12
C ALA A 22 4.04 6.09 15.62
N LEU A 23 3.40 6.97 14.89
CA LEU A 23 2.22 6.65 14.10
C LEU A 23 2.69 5.96 12.81
N ILE A 24 2.47 4.66 12.69
CA ILE A 24 2.83 3.90 11.50
C ILE A 24 1.58 3.64 10.68
N ILE A 25 1.53 4.16 9.46
CA ILE A 25 0.43 3.95 8.51
C ILE A 25 1.02 3.32 7.25
N ASN A 26 0.55 2.13 6.91
CA ASN A 26 0.92 1.48 5.66
C ASN A 26 -0.06 1.91 4.55
N GLY A 27 0.43 2.68 3.58
CA GLY A 27 -0.35 3.23 2.46
C GLY A 27 -0.97 2.18 1.54
N LEU A 28 -0.39 0.99 1.51
CA LEU A 28 -0.96 -0.25 0.97
C LEU A 28 -0.24 -1.44 1.58
N GLY A 29 -1.02 -2.42 2.03
CA GLY A 29 -0.50 -3.67 2.57
C GLY A 29 -1.62 -4.64 2.92
N SER A 30 -1.28 -5.72 3.59
CA SER A 30 -2.26 -6.69 4.08
C SER A 30 -2.00 -7.09 5.52
N ILE A 31 -3.00 -7.70 6.13
CA ILE A 31 -2.94 -8.28 7.48
C ILE A 31 -3.09 -9.80 7.45
N ASP A 32 -2.86 -10.41 6.28
CA ASP A 32 -3.01 -11.83 6.06
C ASP A 32 -1.80 -12.62 6.58
N ASP A 33 -2.01 -13.92 6.78
CA ASP A 33 -0.92 -14.88 6.93
C ASP A 33 -0.52 -15.44 5.56
N PRO A 34 0.62 -15.03 4.99
CA PRO A 34 1.03 -15.47 3.66
C PRO A 34 1.37 -16.96 3.62
N ASN A 35 1.65 -17.60 4.78
CA ASN A 35 1.90 -19.04 4.85
C ASN A 35 0.61 -19.82 4.64
N LEU A 36 -0.51 -19.35 5.22
CA LEU A 36 -1.83 -19.95 5.00
C LEU A 36 -2.30 -19.73 3.55
N ALA A 37 -2.06 -18.55 2.98
CA ALA A 37 -2.38 -18.28 1.58
C ALA A 37 -1.59 -19.19 0.63
N THR A 38 -0.29 -19.38 0.87
CA THR A 38 0.55 -20.31 0.13
C THR A 38 0.04 -21.75 0.25
N LEU A 39 -0.26 -22.19 1.46
CA LEU A 39 -0.77 -23.55 1.71
C LEU A 39 -2.11 -23.77 1.02
N ALA A 40 -3.03 -22.82 1.07
CA ALA A 40 -4.33 -22.90 0.38
C ALA A 40 -4.18 -23.00 -1.14
N ARG A 41 -3.22 -22.27 -1.72
CA ARG A 41 -2.93 -22.31 -3.16
C ARG A 41 -2.28 -23.64 -3.58
N LEU A 42 -1.39 -24.19 -2.76
CA LEU A 42 -0.72 -25.46 -3.05
C LEU A 42 -1.65 -26.66 -2.85
N HIS A 43 -2.55 -26.58 -1.88
CA HIS A 43 -3.43 -27.66 -1.41
C HIS A 43 -4.91 -27.22 -1.38
N PRO A 44 -5.52 -26.92 -2.54
CA PRO A 44 -6.91 -26.47 -2.60
C PRO A 44 -7.91 -27.51 -2.04
N GLU A 45 -7.53 -28.79 -2.01
CA GLU A 45 -8.31 -29.86 -1.41
C GLU A 45 -8.50 -29.71 0.10
N LEU A 46 -7.59 -29.01 0.80
CA LEU A 46 -7.69 -28.77 2.24
C LEU A 46 -8.79 -27.76 2.58
N LYS A 47 -9.36 -27.08 1.55
CA LYS A 47 -10.39 -26.05 1.71
C LYS A 47 -10.07 -25.09 2.87
N LEU A 48 -8.80 -24.76 3.00
CA LEU A 48 -8.35 -23.73 3.93
C LEU A 48 -9.05 -22.47 3.47
N ALA A 49 -10.18 -22.13 4.15
CA ALA A 49 -10.78 -20.83 3.98
C ALA A 49 -9.64 -19.83 4.16
N GLY A 50 -9.47 -18.94 3.21
CA GLY A 50 -8.58 -17.80 3.42
C GLY A 50 -8.84 -17.28 4.81
N THR A 51 -7.84 -16.85 5.53
CA THR A 51 -7.84 -16.44 6.93
C THR A 51 -9.27 -16.30 7.46
N GLY A 52 -9.74 -17.23 8.27
CA GLY A 52 -11.13 -17.22 8.76
C GLY A 52 -11.46 -15.85 9.36
N ASP A 53 -12.70 -15.59 9.70
CA ASP A 53 -13.12 -14.30 10.28
C ASP A 53 -12.29 -13.88 11.51
N VAL A 54 -11.55 -14.81 12.15
CA VAL A 54 -10.71 -14.55 13.33
C VAL A 54 -9.24 -14.56 12.95
N LEU A 55 -8.52 -13.47 13.29
CA LEU A 55 -7.06 -13.40 13.15
C LEU A 55 -6.39 -14.52 13.95
N THR A 56 -5.41 -15.18 13.34
CA THR A 56 -4.55 -16.11 14.08
C THR A 56 -3.75 -15.38 15.16
N ASP A 57 -3.38 -16.08 16.21
CA ASP A 57 -2.54 -15.50 17.28
C ASP A 57 -1.20 -15.00 16.74
N ARG A 58 -0.68 -15.66 15.72
CA ARG A 58 0.53 -15.24 15.02
C ARG A 58 0.35 -13.89 14.34
N VAL A 59 -0.64 -13.76 13.45
CA VAL A 59 -0.91 -12.49 12.75
C VAL A 59 -1.12 -11.36 13.74
N TRP A 60 -1.89 -11.61 14.81
CA TRP A 60 -2.10 -10.59 15.84
C TRP A 60 -0.82 -10.23 16.58
N SER A 61 0.03 -11.21 16.91
CA SER A 61 1.33 -10.97 17.53
C SER A 61 2.24 -10.13 16.63
N ASP A 62 2.30 -10.46 15.34
CA ASP A 62 3.12 -9.74 14.35
C ASP A 62 2.62 -8.30 14.13
N LEU A 63 1.30 -8.09 14.02
CA LEU A 63 0.70 -6.76 13.94
C LEU A 63 1.05 -5.89 15.16
N LYS A 64 0.97 -6.45 16.37
CA LYS A 64 1.38 -5.73 17.59
C LYS A 64 2.87 -5.41 17.60
N LYS A 65 3.70 -6.37 17.23
CA LYS A 65 5.16 -6.21 17.19
C LYS A 65 5.57 -5.14 16.18
N SER A 66 4.91 -5.07 15.04
CA SER A 66 5.22 -4.10 13.99
C SER A 66 4.89 -2.65 14.36
N GLY A 67 4.03 -2.44 15.35
CA GLY A 67 3.57 -1.11 15.75
C GLY A 67 2.67 -0.43 14.72
N VAL A 68 2.27 -1.13 13.64
CA VAL A 68 1.39 -0.57 12.62
C VAL A 68 0.07 -0.13 13.25
N THR A 69 -0.31 1.11 12.95
CA THR A 69 -1.53 1.73 13.48
C THR A 69 -2.71 1.58 12.53
N ALA A 70 -2.46 1.74 11.22
CA ALA A 70 -3.47 1.57 10.20
C ALA A 70 -2.85 1.03 8.91
N VAL A 71 -3.65 0.25 8.18
CA VAL A 71 -3.27 -0.35 6.90
C VAL A 71 -4.37 -0.07 5.89
N ASN A 72 -4.01 0.46 4.72
CA ASN A 72 -4.87 0.42 3.54
C ASN A 72 -4.87 -1.01 3.02
N VAL A 73 -6.00 -1.70 3.15
CA VAL A 73 -6.17 -3.08 2.68
C VAL A 73 -6.90 -3.10 1.35
N THR A 74 -6.46 -3.96 0.45
CA THR A 74 -7.11 -4.15 -0.85
C THR A 74 -8.41 -4.91 -0.67
N LEU A 75 -9.51 -4.30 -1.06
CA LEU A 75 -10.82 -4.92 -1.16
C LEU A 75 -11.30 -4.87 -2.62
N GLY A 76 -12.24 -5.75 -2.92
CA GLY A 76 -12.91 -5.76 -4.19
C GLY A 76 -12.10 -6.40 -5.32
N TYR A 77 -12.70 -6.34 -6.48
CA TYR A 77 -12.24 -7.04 -7.65
C TYR A 77 -10.99 -6.36 -8.26
N VAL A 78 -9.91 -7.12 -8.37
CA VAL A 78 -8.71 -6.70 -9.11
C VAL A 78 -8.72 -7.32 -10.50
N ALA A 79 -8.89 -8.63 -10.59
CA ALA A 79 -8.98 -9.39 -11.84
C ALA A 79 -9.50 -10.81 -11.57
N GLY A 80 -9.81 -11.56 -12.63
CA GLY A 80 -10.22 -12.96 -12.54
C GLY A 80 -11.63 -13.23 -13.05
N PRO A 81 -12.20 -14.40 -12.82
CA PRO A 81 -13.58 -14.73 -13.17
C PRO A 81 -14.58 -14.13 -12.17
N GLY A 82 -15.81 -13.95 -12.59
CA GLY A 82 -16.92 -13.50 -11.75
C GLY A 82 -17.39 -12.08 -12.02
N ASP A 83 -18.46 -11.66 -11.35
CA ASP A 83 -18.97 -10.29 -11.43
C ASP A 83 -18.19 -9.37 -10.50
N PRO A 84 -17.53 -8.32 -11.05
CA PRO A 84 -16.71 -7.42 -10.24
C PRO A 84 -17.47 -6.69 -9.12
N PHE A 85 -18.75 -6.34 -9.38
CA PHE A 85 -19.56 -5.64 -8.40
C PHE A 85 -19.95 -6.56 -7.23
N GLU A 86 -20.43 -7.76 -7.55
CA GLU A 86 -20.86 -8.75 -6.54
C GLU A 86 -19.69 -9.17 -5.64
N GLN A 87 -18.53 -9.49 -6.25
CA GLN A 87 -17.33 -9.83 -5.49
C GLN A 87 -16.90 -8.69 -4.57
N THR A 88 -16.93 -7.45 -5.04
CA THR A 88 -16.54 -6.29 -4.22
C THR A 88 -17.46 -6.09 -3.03
N VAL A 89 -18.77 -6.23 -3.21
CA VAL A 89 -19.74 -6.14 -2.08
C VAL A 89 -19.51 -7.28 -1.08
N LYS A 90 -19.22 -8.48 -1.59
CA LYS A 90 -18.88 -9.63 -0.74
C LYS A 90 -17.60 -9.39 0.08
N ASP A 91 -16.53 -8.89 -0.52
CA ASP A 91 -15.26 -8.64 0.16
C ASP A 91 -15.41 -7.58 1.27
N ILE A 92 -16.21 -6.54 1.02
CA ILE A 92 -16.55 -5.54 2.05
C ILE A 92 -17.29 -6.20 3.21
N ALA A 93 -18.29 -7.02 2.92
CA ALA A 93 -19.09 -7.71 3.95
C ALA A 93 -18.25 -8.71 4.75
N ASP A 94 -17.32 -9.43 4.10
CA ASP A 94 -16.40 -10.38 4.73
C ASP A 94 -15.43 -9.64 5.67
N THR A 95 -14.89 -8.49 5.22
CA THR A 95 -14.00 -7.67 6.05
C THR A 95 -14.72 -7.05 7.24
N ASP A 96 -15.95 -6.57 7.05
CA ASP A 96 -16.80 -6.11 8.16
C ASP A 96 -17.09 -7.23 9.16
N ARG A 97 -17.27 -8.47 8.71
CA ARG A 97 -17.45 -9.65 9.57
C ARG A 97 -16.16 -9.95 10.33
N MET A 98 -14.99 -9.90 9.67
CA MET A 98 -13.68 -10.08 10.30
C MET A 98 -13.45 -9.03 11.40
N ILE A 99 -13.74 -7.76 11.16
CA ILE A 99 -13.61 -6.71 12.19
C ILE A 99 -14.50 -7.03 13.39
N ARG A 100 -15.77 -7.42 13.17
CA ARG A 100 -16.68 -7.79 14.26
C ARG A 100 -16.23 -9.03 15.03
N ALA A 101 -15.58 -9.99 14.38
CA ALA A 101 -15.06 -11.20 15.00
C ALA A 101 -13.76 -10.96 15.81
N ASN A 102 -13.13 -9.80 15.64
CA ASN A 102 -11.86 -9.43 16.32
C ASN A 102 -12.04 -8.15 17.17
N PRO A 103 -12.97 -8.13 18.13
CA PRO A 103 -13.19 -6.95 18.96
C PRO A 103 -11.94 -6.62 19.78
N GLY A 104 -11.57 -5.34 19.86
CA GLY A 104 -10.36 -4.90 20.57
C GLY A 104 -9.04 -5.13 19.80
N LYS A 105 -9.07 -5.82 18.65
CA LYS A 105 -7.90 -6.00 17.77
C LYS A 105 -8.00 -5.14 16.52
N LEU A 106 -9.14 -5.13 15.84
CA LEU A 106 -9.36 -4.42 14.58
C LEU A 106 -10.43 -3.34 14.72
N THR A 107 -10.31 -2.29 13.93
CA THR A 107 -11.33 -1.25 13.77
C THR A 107 -11.41 -0.76 12.33
N LYS A 108 -12.60 -0.39 11.86
CA LYS A 108 -12.81 0.21 10.54
C LYS A 108 -12.45 1.69 10.59
N VAL A 109 -11.69 2.17 9.63
CA VAL A 109 -11.29 3.57 9.50
C VAL A 109 -12.19 4.27 8.49
N LEU A 110 -12.90 5.30 8.93
CA LEU A 110 -13.75 6.17 8.10
C LEU A 110 -13.23 7.61 8.08
N THR A 111 -12.53 8.03 9.13
CA THR A 111 -11.95 9.37 9.30
C THR A 111 -10.52 9.29 9.83
N SER A 112 -9.81 10.40 9.82
CA SER A 112 -8.49 10.47 10.42
C SER A 112 -8.53 10.29 11.95
N ALA A 113 -9.64 10.64 12.61
CA ALA A 113 -9.83 10.42 14.04
C ALA A 113 -9.88 8.93 14.40
N ASP A 114 -10.40 8.08 13.53
CA ASP A 114 -10.43 6.62 13.76
C ASP A 114 -9.02 6.01 13.82
N ILE A 115 -8.07 6.56 13.05
CA ILE A 115 -6.66 6.16 13.10
C ILE A 115 -6.05 6.51 14.47
N LEU A 116 -6.32 7.72 14.98
CA LEU A 116 -5.87 8.13 16.30
C LEU A 116 -6.52 7.31 17.41
N HIS A 117 -7.79 6.95 17.22
CA HIS A 117 -8.49 6.04 18.14
C HIS A 117 -7.84 4.66 18.13
N ALA A 118 -7.56 4.08 16.96
CA ALA A 118 -6.86 2.80 16.83
C ALA A 118 -5.51 2.82 17.58
N LYS A 119 -4.69 3.87 17.36
CA LYS A 119 -3.42 4.05 18.09
C LYS A 119 -3.62 4.07 19.60
N LYS A 120 -4.60 4.82 20.08
CA LYS A 120 -4.87 4.99 21.52
C LYS A 120 -5.40 3.70 22.16
N SER A 121 -6.23 2.94 21.45
CA SER A 121 -6.84 1.71 21.96
C SER A 121 -5.98 0.46 21.75
N GLY A 122 -4.82 0.58 21.05
CA GLY A 122 -3.96 -0.56 20.72
C GLY A 122 -4.56 -1.49 19.66
N GLN A 123 -5.52 -0.99 18.89
CA GLN A 123 -6.11 -1.67 17.73
C GLN A 123 -5.35 -1.35 16.46
N VAL A 124 -5.60 -2.14 15.40
CA VAL A 124 -5.14 -1.83 14.03
C VAL A 124 -6.34 -1.35 13.21
N GLY A 125 -6.22 -0.17 12.61
CA GLY A 125 -7.22 0.42 11.74
C GLY A 125 -7.15 -0.17 10.34
N LEU A 126 -8.27 -0.63 9.80
CA LEU A 126 -8.38 -1.06 8.41
C LEU A 126 -9.01 0.05 7.56
N ILE A 127 -8.24 0.56 6.62
CA ILE A 127 -8.67 1.53 5.62
C ILE A 127 -9.12 0.74 4.39
N TYR A 128 -10.36 0.88 3.97
CA TYR A 128 -10.87 0.18 2.80
C TYR A 128 -10.41 0.86 1.53
N GLY A 129 -9.62 0.14 0.73
CA GLY A 129 -9.07 0.59 -0.54
C GLY A 129 -9.38 -0.36 -1.69
N PHE A 130 -9.61 0.20 -2.88
CA PHE A 130 -9.70 -0.55 -4.12
C PHE A 130 -8.45 -0.33 -4.96
N GLN A 131 -7.80 -1.41 -5.40
CA GLN A 131 -6.66 -1.32 -6.33
C GLN A 131 -7.08 -1.29 -7.81
N ASN A 132 -8.36 -1.49 -8.11
CA ASN A 132 -8.94 -1.36 -9.45
C ASN A 132 -10.33 -0.73 -9.35
N SER A 133 -10.87 -0.25 -10.47
CA SER A 133 -12.19 0.38 -10.53
C SER A 133 -13.14 -0.29 -11.53
N VAL A 134 -12.81 -1.50 -12.01
CA VAL A 134 -13.67 -2.24 -12.97
C VAL A 134 -15.06 -2.55 -12.39
N GLN A 135 -15.19 -2.67 -11.05
CA GLN A 135 -16.47 -2.83 -10.37
C GLN A 135 -17.36 -1.57 -10.42
N ILE A 136 -16.79 -0.41 -10.70
CA ILE A 136 -17.52 0.82 -10.98
C ILE A 136 -18.06 0.77 -12.39
N GLY A 137 -17.24 0.33 -13.37
CA GLY A 137 -17.56 0.31 -14.78
C GLY A 137 -17.97 1.71 -15.25
N LYS A 138 -18.99 1.76 -16.11
CA LYS A 138 -19.57 3.03 -16.62
C LYS A 138 -20.62 3.66 -15.69
N LYS A 139 -20.75 3.20 -14.45
CA LYS A 139 -21.74 3.65 -13.48
C LYS A 139 -21.07 4.44 -12.37
N ALA A 140 -20.66 5.68 -12.67
CA ALA A 140 -19.92 6.52 -11.73
C ALA A 140 -20.63 6.69 -10.38
N GLU A 141 -21.97 6.61 -10.33
CA GLU A 141 -22.77 6.65 -9.11
C GLU A 141 -22.49 5.50 -8.13
N ARG A 142 -21.85 4.41 -8.57
CA ARG A 142 -21.40 3.33 -7.67
C ARG A 142 -20.34 3.78 -6.67
N VAL A 143 -19.62 4.86 -6.97
CA VAL A 143 -18.70 5.49 -6.00
C VAL A 143 -19.44 5.90 -4.72
N ASP A 144 -20.65 6.44 -4.87
CA ASP A 144 -21.45 6.89 -3.73
C ASP A 144 -21.81 5.71 -2.82
N LEU A 145 -22.24 4.59 -3.42
CA LEU A 145 -22.53 3.35 -2.72
C LEU A 145 -21.30 2.81 -1.96
N TYR A 146 -20.16 2.72 -2.67
CA TYR A 146 -18.95 2.17 -2.04
C TYR A 146 -18.41 3.08 -0.93
N ALA A 147 -18.50 4.41 -1.09
CA ALA A 147 -18.15 5.37 -0.04
C ALA A 147 -19.04 5.20 1.20
N ASP A 148 -20.35 4.99 1.01
CA ASP A 148 -21.32 4.74 2.09
C ASP A 148 -21.07 3.37 2.77
N LEU A 149 -20.56 2.37 2.03
CA LEU A 149 -20.08 1.09 2.56
C LEU A 149 -18.70 1.18 3.26
N GLY A 150 -18.04 2.33 3.18
CA GLY A 150 -16.80 2.62 3.92
C GLY A 150 -15.54 2.69 3.08
N LEU A 151 -15.62 2.68 1.74
CA LEU A 151 -14.48 2.94 0.87
C LEU A 151 -13.85 4.31 1.19
N ARG A 152 -12.53 4.34 1.34
CA ARG A 152 -11.78 5.57 1.63
C ARG A 152 -10.66 5.86 0.64
N ILE A 153 -10.20 4.83 -0.08
CA ILE A 153 -9.14 4.98 -1.10
C ILE A 153 -9.58 4.26 -2.37
N LEU A 154 -9.48 4.94 -3.52
CA LEU A 154 -9.89 4.45 -4.82
C LEU A 154 -8.77 4.62 -5.83
N GLN A 155 -8.21 3.52 -6.36
CA GLN A 155 -7.37 3.56 -7.55
C GLN A 155 -8.24 3.56 -8.81
N LEU A 156 -7.90 4.47 -9.73
CA LEU A 156 -8.65 4.60 -10.98
C LEU A 156 -8.47 3.37 -11.89
N THR A 157 -7.27 2.81 -11.92
CA THR A 157 -6.91 1.69 -12.79
C THR A 157 -6.01 0.71 -12.04
N TYR A 158 -5.97 -0.53 -12.51
CA TYR A 158 -4.87 -1.46 -12.24
C TYR A 158 -3.86 -1.40 -13.40
N ASN A 159 -3.13 -2.48 -13.70
CA ASN A 159 -2.12 -2.48 -14.76
C ASN A 159 -2.71 -2.32 -16.18
N PRO A 160 -3.79 -3.04 -16.60
CA PRO A 160 -4.47 -2.77 -17.88
C PRO A 160 -5.29 -1.48 -17.85
N ALA A 161 -5.73 -1.04 -19.04
CA ALA A 161 -6.77 -0.02 -19.16
C ALA A 161 -8.14 -0.56 -18.68
N ASN A 162 -8.97 0.35 -18.17
CA ASN A 162 -10.38 0.12 -17.88
C ASN A 162 -11.24 1.29 -18.38
N ASP A 163 -12.52 1.34 -17.99
CA ASP A 163 -13.43 2.41 -18.42
C ASP A 163 -13.02 3.81 -17.92
N LEU A 164 -12.14 3.92 -16.93
CA LEU A 164 -11.75 5.20 -16.30
C LEU A 164 -10.45 5.77 -16.86
N GLY A 165 -9.55 4.93 -17.36
CA GLY A 165 -8.26 5.37 -17.89
C GLY A 165 -7.30 4.24 -18.19
N GLY A 166 -6.07 4.58 -18.53
CA GLY A 166 -4.98 3.64 -18.76
C GLY A 166 -4.24 3.30 -17.49
N GLY A 167 -4.00 2.00 -17.25
CA GLY A 167 -3.09 1.52 -16.25
C GLY A 167 -1.64 1.51 -16.72
N SER A 168 -0.73 1.03 -15.89
CA SER A 168 0.73 1.04 -16.16
C SER A 168 1.14 0.24 -17.41
N LEU A 169 0.32 -0.70 -17.89
CA LEU A 169 0.58 -1.47 -19.11
C LEU A 169 -0.18 -0.94 -20.34
N ALA A 170 -0.97 0.13 -20.20
CA ALA A 170 -1.88 0.60 -21.24
C ALA A 170 -1.25 1.60 -22.23
N GLY A 171 0.05 1.88 -22.13
CA GLY A 171 0.72 2.86 -22.98
C GLY A 171 0.17 4.28 -22.77
N ASP A 172 -0.04 5.02 -23.87
CA ASP A 172 -0.48 6.44 -23.86
C ASP A 172 -2.02 6.57 -23.76
N VAL A 173 -2.66 5.82 -22.89
CA VAL A 173 -4.10 5.96 -22.57
C VAL A 173 -4.27 6.91 -21.40
N GLY A 174 -4.99 8.01 -21.62
CA GLY A 174 -5.26 9.02 -20.61
C GLY A 174 -6.55 8.79 -19.82
N LEU A 175 -6.88 9.75 -18.97
CA LEU A 175 -8.10 9.78 -18.16
C LEU A 175 -9.33 9.98 -19.07
N THR A 176 -10.32 9.09 -18.96
CA THR A 176 -11.57 9.18 -19.74
C THR A 176 -12.56 10.18 -19.11
N ASP A 177 -13.64 10.50 -19.85
CA ASP A 177 -14.73 11.30 -19.29
C ASP A 177 -15.43 10.58 -18.12
N CYS A 178 -15.57 9.25 -18.21
CA CYS A 178 -16.07 8.44 -17.10
C CYS A 178 -15.14 8.52 -15.90
N GLY A 179 -13.81 8.47 -16.11
CA GLY A 179 -12.81 8.67 -15.07
C GLY A 179 -12.93 10.03 -14.39
N ARG A 180 -13.14 11.11 -15.13
CA ARG A 180 -13.36 12.47 -14.60
C ARG A 180 -14.63 12.55 -13.74
N GLU A 181 -15.72 11.92 -14.14
CA GLU A 181 -16.95 11.89 -13.35
C GLU A 181 -16.76 11.06 -12.05
N VAL A 182 -16.05 9.93 -12.13
CA VAL A 182 -15.70 9.12 -10.95
C VAL A 182 -14.83 9.91 -9.99
N MET A 183 -13.81 10.63 -10.47
CA MET A 183 -12.98 11.51 -9.63
C MET A 183 -13.82 12.55 -8.90
N LYS A 184 -14.69 13.27 -9.63
CA LYS A 184 -15.58 14.28 -9.05
C LYS A 184 -16.46 13.71 -7.93
N ARG A 185 -17.03 12.50 -8.12
CA ARG A 185 -17.81 11.83 -7.08
C ARG A 185 -16.97 11.40 -5.90
N ALA A 186 -15.78 10.83 -6.13
CA ALA A 186 -14.84 10.44 -5.08
C ALA A 186 -14.45 11.66 -4.21
N GLU A 187 -14.15 12.79 -4.83
CA GLU A 187 -13.85 14.04 -4.12
C GLU A 187 -15.05 14.53 -3.28
N ALA A 188 -16.27 14.51 -3.84
CA ALA A 188 -17.50 14.89 -3.13
C ALA A 188 -17.79 13.96 -1.94
N LYS A 189 -17.50 12.68 -2.07
CA LYS A 189 -17.67 11.65 -1.02
C LYS A 189 -16.46 11.54 -0.08
N LYS A 190 -15.45 12.38 -0.23
CA LYS A 190 -14.22 12.35 0.59
C LYS A 190 -13.49 11.01 0.50
N VAL A 191 -13.42 10.43 -0.70
CA VAL A 191 -12.62 9.25 -1.01
C VAL A 191 -11.31 9.73 -1.65
N LEU A 192 -10.18 9.31 -1.10
CA LEU A 192 -8.85 9.62 -1.64
C LEU A 192 -8.66 8.88 -2.97
N LEU A 193 -8.28 9.61 -4.00
CA LEU A 193 -7.83 9.02 -5.25
C LEU A 193 -6.37 8.57 -5.15
N ASP A 194 -6.09 7.35 -5.58
CA ASP A 194 -4.75 6.76 -5.61
C ASP A 194 -4.37 6.41 -7.06
N LEU A 195 -3.23 6.90 -7.51
CA LEU A 195 -2.75 6.75 -8.88
C LEU A 195 -1.61 5.72 -9.01
N SER A 196 -1.43 4.87 -8.02
CA SER A 196 -0.29 3.92 -7.94
C SER A 196 -0.13 3.05 -9.19
N HIS A 197 -1.21 2.47 -9.70
CA HIS A 197 -1.21 1.66 -10.93
C HIS A 197 -1.57 2.41 -12.20
N SER A 198 -1.94 3.69 -12.11
CA SER A 198 -2.28 4.48 -13.31
C SER A 198 -1.05 4.65 -14.21
N GLY A 199 -1.25 4.57 -15.53
CA GLY A 199 -0.24 4.92 -16.50
C GLY A 199 0.10 6.41 -16.44
N GLU A 200 1.26 6.79 -16.98
CA GLU A 200 1.79 8.16 -16.89
C GLU A 200 0.78 9.20 -17.37
N ARG A 201 0.17 8.98 -18.55
CA ARG A 201 -0.82 9.90 -19.10
C ARG A 201 -2.06 10.04 -18.21
N THR A 202 -2.60 8.92 -17.70
CA THR A 202 -3.74 8.95 -16.76
C THR A 202 -3.36 9.68 -15.46
N CYS A 203 -2.15 9.44 -14.94
CA CYS A 203 -1.66 10.07 -13.73
C CYS A 203 -1.57 11.60 -13.88
N LEU A 204 -0.97 12.08 -14.96
CA LEU A 204 -0.83 13.52 -15.23
C LEU A 204 -2.20 14.19 -15.51
N ASP A 205 -3.07 13.54 -16.31
CA ASP A 205 -4.42 14.04 -16.57
C ASP A 205 -5.25 14.12 -15.27
N ALA A 206 -5.16 13.11 -14.40
CA ALA A 206 -5.86 13.09 -13.12
C ALA A 206 -5.32 14.15 -12.15
N ALA A 207 -4.01 14.30 -12.04
CA ALA A 207 -3.40 15.33 -11.20
C ALA A 207 -3.81 16.75 -11.65
N LYS A 208 -3.87 16.97 -12.96
CA LYS A 208 -4.37 18.25 -13.52
C LYS A 208 -5.86 18.50 -13.25
N ALA A 209 -6.68 17.44 -13.20
CA ALA A 209 -8.12 17.55 -12.99
C ALA A 209 -8.52 17.59 -11.52
N ALA A 210 -7.66 17.15 -10.61
CA ALA A 210 -7.94 17.07 -9.18
C ALA A 210 -8.20 18.44 -8.56
N THR A 211 -9.23 18.53 -7.72
CA THR A 211 -9.57 19.73 -6.94
C THR A 211 -9.24 19.57 -5.45
N ARG A 212 -8.83 18.35 -5.05
CA ARG A 212 -8.41 17.97 -3.70
C ARG A 212 -7.08 17.19 -3.77
N PRO A 213 -6.35 17.05 -2.65
CA PRO A 213 -5.15 16.25 -2.62
C PRO A 213 -5.42 14.79 -3.05
N ILE A 214 -4.54 14.25 -3.87
CA ILE A 214 -4.56 12.86 -4.36
C ILE A 214 -3.26 12.15 -3.96
N GLY A 215 -3.20 10.81 -4.07
CA GLY A 215 -2.03 10.03 -3.66
C GLY A 215 -1.45 9.15 -4.76
N ILE A 216 -0.23 8.73 -4.53
CA ILE A 216 0.40 7.54 -5.10
C ILE A 216 0.82 6.71 -3.88
N ASN A 217 -0.01 5.76 -3.45
CA ASN A 217 0.19 5.14 -2.15
C ASN A 217 1.31 4.09 -2.14
N HIS A 218 1.67 3.51 -3.32
CA HIS A 218 2.72 2.52 -3.44
C HIS A 218 3.34 2.52 -4.84
N THR A 219 4.62 2.87 -4.94
CA THR A 219 5.39 2.92 -6.19
C THR A 219 6.89 2.86 -5.94
N GLY A 220 7.67 2.73 -7.00
CA GLY A 220 9.10 3.06 -7.03
C GLY A 220 9.34 4.33 -7.85
N CYS A 221 10.59 4.78 -7.91
CA CYS A 221 11.02 5.92 -8.71
C CYS A 221 11.56 5.44 -10.06
N ARG A 222 10.97 5.87 -11.17
CA ARG A 222 11.39 5.45 -12.52
C ARG A 222 12.79 5.92 -12.86
N ALA A 223 13.24 7.04 -12.28
CA ALA A 223 14.59 7.54 -12.44
C ALA A 223 15.68 6.56 -11.93
N LEU A 224 15.36 5.70 -10.95
CA LEU A 224 16.28 4.68 -10.44
C LEU A 224 16.11 3.33 -11.14
N HIS A 225 14.91 2.98 -11.54
CA HIS A 225 14.61 1.80 -12.33
C HIS A 225 13.46 2.06 -13.29
N ASP A 226 13.78 2.14 -14.59
CA ASP A 226 12.83 2.48 -15.65
C ASP A 226 11.93 1.29 -16.01
N VAL A 227 10.83 1.17 -15.27
CA VAL A 227 9.74 0.24 -15.56
C VAL A 227 8.40 0.97 -15.44
N ALA A 228 7.42 0.55 -16.21
CA ALA A 228 6.11 1.20 -16.27
C ALA A 228 5.36 1.26 -14.92
N ARG A 229 5.70 0.38 -13.96
CA ARG A 229 5.11 0.34 -12.63
C ARG A 229 5.64 1.45 -11.71
N ASN A 230 6.86 1.95 -11.98
CA ASN A 230 7.48 3.04 -11.26
C ASN A 230 7.03 4.40 -11.83
N LYS A 231 6.97 5.40 -10.98
CA LYS A 231 6.53 6.76 -11.34
C LYS A 231 7.70 7.65 -11.76
N THR A 232 7.45 8.46 -12.77
CA THR A 232 8.38 9.52 -13.17
C THR A 232 8.43 10.63 -12.14
N ASP A 233 9.50 11.41 -12.13
CA ASP A 233 9.61 12.61 -11.30
C ASP A 233 8.50 13.62 -11.62
N GLU A 234 8.05 13.67 -12.89
CA GLU A 234 6.96 14.55 -13.32
C GLU A 234 5.63 14.12 -12.70
N GLU A 235 5.28 12.81 -12.75
CA GLU A 235 4.09 12.28 -12.10
C GLU A 235 4.10 12.56 -10.58
N MET A 236 5.25 12.33 -9.92
CA MET A 236 5.39 12.58 -8.49
C MET A 236 5.20 14.07 -8.17
N ARG A 237 5.84 14.99 -8.91
CA ARG A 237 5.67 16.45 -8.72
C ARG A 237 4.22 16.88 -8.98
N ALA A 238 3.55 16.33 -9.99
CA ALA A 238 2.15 16.64 -10.29
C ALA A 238 1.22 16.27 -9.14
N VAL A 239 1.42 15.10 -8.52
CA VAL A 239 0.65 14.67 -7.33
C VAL A 239 0.95 15.55 -6.13
N VAL A 240 2.21 15.85 -5.86
CA VAL A 240 2.63 16.74 -4.75
C VAL A 240 2.06 18.14 -4.90
N ALA A 241 1.95 18.67 -6.11
CA ALA A 241 1.34 19.98 -6.38
C ALA A 241 -0.14 20.06 -5.95
N THR A 242 -0.84 18.92 -5.82
CA THR A 242 -2.21 18.87 -5.26
C THR A 242 -2.24 18.86 -3.72
N GLY A 243 -1.09 18.81 -3.05
CA GLY A 243 -0.97 18.55 -1.61
C GLY A 243 -0.83 17.05 -1.27
N GLY A 244 -0.67 16.22 -2.28
CA GLY A 244 -0.64 14.76 -2.18
C GLY A 244 0.59 14.15 -1.53
N VAL A 245 0.65 12.83 -1.51
CA VAL A 245 1.75 12.03 -0.92
C VAL A 245 2.11 10.89 -1.86
N VAL A 246 3.41 10.56 -1.92
CA VAL A 246 3.98 9.45 -2.69
C VAL A 246 4.54 8.42 -1.73
N GLY A 247 4.03 7.19 -1.78
CA GLY A 247 4.46 6.04 -0.98
C GLY A 247 5.41 5.14 -1.74
N ILE A 248 6.54 4.80 -1.15
CA ILE A 248 7.50 3.84 -1.72
C ILE A 248 7.13 2.43 -1.26
N TYR A 249 7.11 1.48 -2.21
CA TYR A 249 6.78 0.08 -1.94
C TYR A 249 8.02 -0.77 -1.62
N PHE A 250 7.76 -1.97 -1.06
CA PHE A 250 8.82 -2.95 -0.75
C PHE A 250 8.75 -4.12 -1.73
N MET A 251 8.85 -3.79 -3.03
CA MET A 251 8.59 -4.69 -4.13
C MET A 251 9.84 -4.90 -5.01
N PRO A 252 9.90 -5.99 -5.78
CA PRO A 252 11.04 -6.29 -6.64
C PRO A 252 11.29 -5.26 -7.74
N PHE A 253 10.29 -4.46 -8.10
CA PHE A 253 10.38 -3.46 -9.17
C PHE A 253 11.28 -2.25 -8.84
N LEU A 254 11.90 -2.23 -7.66
CA LEU A 254 12.88 -1.21 -7.30
C LEU A 254 14.21 -1.37 -8.05
N VAL A 255 14.54 -2.59 -8.50
CA VAL A 255 15.82 -2.88 -9.17
C VAL A 255 15.64 -3.77 -10.40
N PRO A 256 16.55 -3.68 -11.42
CA PRO A 256 16.41 -4.41 -12.68
C PRO A 256 16.39 -5.93 -12.56
N ASN A 257 17.07 -6.49 -11.56
CA ASN A 257 17.17 -7.94 -11.36
C ASN A 257 16.05 -8.50 -10.46
N GLY A 258 15.14 -7.64 -9.96
CA GLY A 258 14.05 -8.01 -9.08
C GLY A 258 14.47 -8.46 -7.67
N ARG A 259 15.73 -8.29 -7.30
CA ARG A 259 16.28 -8.67 -5.99
C ARG A 259 16.54 -7.44 -5.13
N ALA A 260 15.49 -6.66 -4.93
CA ALA A 260 15.55 -5.46 -4.11
C ALA A 260 15.93 -5.78 -2.65
N THR A 261 16.71 -4.89 -2.07
CA THR A 261 17.14 -4.91 -0.67
C THR A 261 16.60 -3.70 0.09
N ALA A 262 16.73 -3.71 1.40
CA ALA A 262 16.39 -2.58 2.26
C ALA A 262 17.14 -1.29 1.84
N ALA A 263 18.38 -1.42 1.37
CA ALA A 263 19.16 -0.29 0.85
C ALA A 263 18.53 0.33 -0.41
N ASP A 264 17.93 -0.49 -1.27
CA ASP A 264 17.21 -0.01 -2.45
C ASP A 264 15.93 0.72 -2.08
N VAL A 265 15.19 0.23 -1.08
CA VAL A 265 14.03 0.95 -0.53
C VAL A 265 14.44 2.33 -0.03
N VAL A 266 15.53 2.41 0.75
CA VAL A 266 16.06 3.69 1.24
C VAL A 266 16.49 4.60 0.09
N ALA A 267 17.14 4.07 -0.95
CA ALA A 267 17.54 4.87 -2.12
C ALA A 267 16.32 5.48 -2.84
N HIS A 268 15.23 4.70 -3.02
CA HIS A 268 13.98 5.20 -3.60
C HIS A 268 13.30 6.23 -2.70
N LEU A 269 13.31 6.05 -1.38
CA LEU A 269 12.79 7.04 -0.43
C LEU A 269 13.61 8.35 -0.50
N GLU A 270 14.95 8.28 -0.54
CA GLU A 270 15.83 9.45 -0.65
C GLU A 270 15.60 10.19 -1.97
N HIS A 271 15.43 9.47 -3.10
CA HIS A 271 15.07 10.09 -4.37
C HIS A 271 13.71 10.77 -4.30
N ALA A 272 12.70 10.09 -3.76
CA ALA A 272 11.38 10.68 -3.58
C ALA A 272 11.41 11.93 -2.68
N LEU A 273 12.23 11.94 -1.61
CA LEU A 273 12.44 13.11 -0.76
C LEU A 273 13.05 14.30 -1.53
N GLN A 274 13.97 14.02 -2.47
CA GLN A 274 14.57 15.07 -3.32
C GLN A 274 13.55 15.66 -4.31
N VAL A 275 12.68 14.82 -4.86
CA VAL A 275 11.67 15.21 -5.87
C VAL A 275 10.46 15.89 -5.24
N CYS A 276 9.96 15.34 -4.13
CA CYS A 276 8.67 15.66 -3.51
C CYS A 276 8.79 16.58 -2.28
N GLY A 277 9.95 16.61 -1.62
CA GLY A 277 10.10 17.22 -0.30
C GLY A 277 9.61 16.32 0.84
N GLU A 278 10.05 16.62 2.06
CA GLU A 278 9.87 15.74 3.22
C GLU A 278 8.42 15.60 3.72
N ASP A 279 7.52 16.52 3.33
CA ASP A 279 6.12 16.50 3.73
C ASP A 279 5.23 15.63 2.82
N HIS A 280 5.81 15.04 1.76
CA HIS A 280 5.07 14.38 0.70
C HIS A 280 5.52 12.94 0.41
N VAL A 281 6.36 12.34 1.26
CA VAL A 281 6.87 10.98 1.08
C VAL A 281 6.38 10.06 2.20
N SER A 282 5.97 8.85 1.84
CA SER A 282 5.49 7.81 2.77
C SER A 282 5.93 6.42 2.34
N ILE A 283 5.35 5.41 2.96
CA ILE A 283 5.49 4.00 2.62
C ILE A 283 4.15 3.36 2.30
N GLY A 284 4.16 2.38 1.39
CA GLY A 284 3.05 1.48 1.14
C GLY A 284 3.63 0.15 0.68
N THR A 285 3.83 -0.78 1.62
CA THR A 285 4.72 -1.94 1.43
C THR A 285 4.29 -2.89 0.31
N ASP A 286 3.00 -2.88 -0.03
CA ASP A 286 2.34 -3.81 -0.97
C ASP A 286 2.50 -5.28 -0.54
N GLY A 287 2.60 -5.51 0.77
CA GLY A 287 2.81 -6.83 1.34
C GLY A 287 2.28 -6.95 2.78
N PRO A 288 2.30 -8.17 3.32
CA PRO A 288 1.85 -8.45 4.68
C PRO A 288 2.88 -8.03 5.74
N VAL A 289 2.38 -7.89 6.98
CA VAL A 289 3.23 -7.73 8.16
C VAL A 289 3.82 -9.07 8.61
N THR A 290 3.07 -10.16 8.46
CA THR A 290 3.56 -11.52 8.72
C THR A 290 4.43 -12.00 7.57
N GLN A 291 5.59 -12.55 7.87
CA GLN A 291 6.52 -13.01 6.84
C GLN A 291 6.23 -14.45 6.36
N ASN A 292 6.68 -14.77 5.16
CA ASN A 292 6.78 -16.15 4.69
C ASN A 292 7.92 -16.88 5.42
N ASP A 293 7.62 -18.01 6.03
CA ASP A 293 8.60 -18.84 6.77
C ASP A 293 9.31 -19.82 5.84
N ASP A 294 8.53 -20.51 5.01
CA ASP A 294 9.00 -21.47 4.03
C ASP A 294 9.09 -20.81 2.65
N LEU A 295 10.30 -20.41 2.28
CA LEU A 295 10.55 -19.75 0.99
C LEU A 295 10.47 -20.70 -0.20
N ASP A 296 10.63 -22.00 0.00
CA ASP A 296 10.52 -22.96 -1.09
C ASP A 296 9.04 -23.23 -1.39
N ALA A 297 8.22 -23.48 -0.39
CA ALA A 297 6.76 -23.54 -0.55
C ALA A 297 6.20 -22.24 -1.11
N TYR A 298 6.69 -21.07 -0.64
CA TYR A 298 6.30 -19.78 -1.19
C TYR A 298 6.58 -19.69 -2.70
N ARG A 299 7.76 -20.10 -3.17
CA ARG A 299 8.11 -20.07 -4.60
C ARG A 299 7.23 -20.96 -5.46
N GLU A 300 6.86 -22.15 -4.95
CA GLU A 300 5.90 -23.01 -5.63
C GLU A 300 4.51 -22.35 -5.75
N GLY A 301 4.04 -21.72 -4.66
CA GLY A 301 2.79 -20.96 -4.66
C GLY A 301 2.84 -19.75 -5.60
N LEU A 302 3.95 -19.01 -5.60
CA LEU A 302 4.20 -17.86 -6.47
C LEU A 302 4.15 -18.24 -7.95
N LYS A 303 4.69 -19.41 -8.33
CA LYS A 303 4.62 -19.88 -9.72
C LYS A 303 3.18 -19.98 -10.20
N LYS A 304 2.30 -20.60 -9.40
CA LYS A 304 0.86 -20.69 -9.73
C LYS A 304 0.20 -19.32 -9.80
N GLU A 305 0.52 -18.44 -8.84
CA GLU A 305 -0.01 -17.08 -8.83
C GLU A 305 0.36 -16.30 -10.09
N ILE A 306 1.61 -16.38 -10.53
CA ILE A 306 2.08 -15.69 -11.73
C ILE A 306 1.40 -16.26 -12.98
N GLU A 307 1.17 -17.57 -13.07
CA GLU A 307 0.39 -18.18 -14.15
C GLU A 307 -1.04 -17.63 -14.18
N GLU A 308 -1.72 -17.55 -13.04
CA GLU A 308 -3.05 -16.95 -12.90
C GLU A 308 -3.07 -15.46 -13.30
N ARG A 309 -2.09 -14.67 -12.85
CA ARG A 309 -1.96 -13.24 -13.18
C ARG A 309 -1.69 -13.02 -14.68
N ARG A 310 -0.87 -13.88 -15.30
CA ARG A 310 -0.64 -13.85 -16.75
C ARG A 310 -1.91 -14.18 -17.52
N ALA A 311 -2.63 -15.23 -17.12
CA ALA A 311 -3.91 -15.60 -17.72
C ALA A 311 -4.97 -14.50 -17.60
N ALA A 312 -4.97 -13.77 -16.50
CA ALA A 312 -5.84 -12.62 -16.27
C ALA A 312 -5.36 -11.31 -16.95
N GLY A 313 -4.18 -11.30 -17.59
CA GLY A 313 -3.64 -10.14 -18.29
C GLY A 313 -3.22 -8.98 -17.38
N ILE A 314 -2.90 -9.25 -16.10
CA ILE A 314 -2.59 -8.22 -15.11
C ILE A 314 -1.15 -8.25 -14.60
N SER A 315 -0.31 -9.18 -15.07
CA SER A 315 1.10 -9.26 -14.65
C SER A 315 1.85 -7.99 -15.02
N ALA A 316 2.59 -7.44 -14.06
CA ALA A 316 3.51 -6.33 -14.33
C ALA A 316 4.77 -6.82 -15.06
N ALA A 317 5.43 -5.90 -15.80
CA ALA A 317 6.70 -6.21 -16.41
C ALA A 317 7.74 -6.53 -15.32
N GLY A 318 8.43 -7.67 -15.47
CA GLY A 318 9.41 -8.15 -14.50
C GLY A 318 8.88 -9.18 -13.48
N GLU A 319 7.56 -9.38 -13.39
CA GLU A 319 7.01 -10.48 -12.59
C GLU A 319 7.42 -11.83 -13.17
N ASN A 320 8.05 -12.65 -12.35
CA ASN A 320 8.38 -14.03 -12.70
C ASN A 320 8.59 -14.88 -11.42
N GLU A 321 8.53 -16.20 -11.56
CA GLU A 321 8.59 -17.18 -10.48
C GLU A 321 9.93 -17.23 -9.71
N ASN A 322 10.97 -16.56 -10.22
CA ASN A 322 12.30 -16.53 -9.61
C ASN A 322 12.52 -15.24 -8.80
N VAL A 323 11.52 -14.36 -8.74
CA VAL A 323 11.59 -13.05 -8.09
C VAL A 323 10.56 -12.98 -6.98
N ASN A 324 11.01 -12.81 -5.73
CA ASN A 324 10.11 -12.64 -4.59
C ASN A 324 9.30 -11.35 -4.73
N THR A 325 8.02 -11.37 -4.33
CA THR A 325 7.16 -10.17 -4.31
C THR A 325 7.34 -9.36 -3.02
N PHE A 326 8.53 -9.39 -2.45
CA PHE A 326 8.91 -8.64 -1.23
C PHE A 326 10.43 -8.42 -1.19
N VAL A 327 10.85 -7.47 -0.38
CA VAL A 327 12.27 -7.19 -0.09
C VAL A 327 12.77 -8.17 0.97
N ILE A 328 13.81 -8.97 0.63
CA ILE A 328 14.21 -10.14 1.42
C ILE A 328 14.72 -9.80 2.83
N ASP A 329 15.37 -8.67 2.99
CA ASP A 329 15.97 -8.17 4.23
C ASP A 329 15.18 -7.01 4.86
N LEU A 330 13.93 -6.76 4.38
CA LEU A 330 13.03 -5.76 4.93
C LEU A 330 11.58 -6.28 4.90
N ARG A 331 11.29 -7.30 5.70
CA ARG A 331 10.00 -7.99 5.75
C ARG A 331 9.67 -8.47 7.16
N GLY A 332 8.42 -8.86 7.35
CA GLY A 332 7.97 -9.36 8.65
C GLY A 332 7.68 -8.23 9.65
N PRO A 333 7.46 -8.58 10.92
CA PRO A 333 6.95 -7.62 11.91
C PRO A 333 7.94 -6.52 12.31
N ASP A 334 9.22 -6.66 12.00
CA ASP A 334 10.23 -5.64 12.32
C ASP A 334 10.46 -4.63 11.17
N GLN A 335 9.90 -4.86 9.98
CA GLN A 335 10.18 -4.11 8.75
C GLN A 335 10.12 -2.58 8.88
N PHE A 336 9.19 -2.05 9.66
CA PHE A 336 9.05 -0.59 9.84
C PHE A 336 10.09 -0.03 10.82
N HIS A 337 10.48 -0.83 11.81
CA HIS A 337 11.53 -0.47 12.79
C HIS A 337 12.90 -0.55 12.13
N ASP A 338 13.15 -1.60 11.36
CA ASP A 338 14.39 -1.78 10.59
C ASP A 338 14.57 -0.64 9.57
N LEU A 339 13.49 -0.24 8.89
CA LEU A 339 13.52 0.93 8.01
C LEU A 339 13.84 2.22 8.76
N ALA A 340 13.24 2.43 9.93
CA ALA A 340 13.52 3.61 10.76
C ALA A 340 15.00 3.68 11.18
N ASP A 341 15.57 2.54 11.57
CA ASP A 341 16.98 2.46 11.96
C ASP A 341 17.91 2.70 10.76
N LEU A 342 17.57 2.16 9.59
CA LEU A 342 18.33 2.42 8.35
C LEU A 342 18.30 3.91 7.97
N LEU A 343 17.13 4.55 8.02
CA LEU A 343 17.00 5.97 7.75
C LEU A 343 17.78 6.83 8.77
N ALA A 344 17.74 6.46 10.06
CA ALA A 344 18.51 7.12 11.09
C ALA A 344 20.02 6.97 10.88
N ALA A 345 20.48 5.77 10.49
CA ALA A 345 21.87 5.51 10.15
C ALA A 345 22.35 6.31 8.91
N ARG A 346 21.42 6.65 8.00
CA ARG A 346 21.65 7.53 6.86
C ARG A 346 21.63 9.03 7.20
N GLY A 347 21.37 9.38 8.47
CA GLY A 347 21.39 10.76 8.96
C GLY A 347 20.04 11.49 8.85
N HIS A 348 18.94 10.79 8.57
CA HIS A 348 17.61 11.40 8.60
C HIS A 348 17.19 11.74 10.01
N SER A 349 16.58 12.91 10.20
CA SER A 349 16.05 13.32 11.52
C SER A 349 14.86 12.46 11.91
N GLN A 350 14.63 12.29 13.23
CA GLN A 350 13.47 11.56 13.74
C GLN A 350 12.14 12.13 13.19
N THR A 351 12.05 13.46 13.12
CA THR A 351 10.86 14.13 12.55
C THR A 351 10.59 13.71 11.12
N ARG A 352 11.62 13.59 10.28
CA ARG A 352 11.48 13.11 8.90
C ARG A 352 11.09 11.63 8.85
N ILE A 353 11.68 10.81 9.70
CA ILE A 353 11.32 9.39 9.82
C ILE A 353 9.87 9.24 10.23
N ASP A 354 9.39 9.98 11.23
CA ASP A 354 8.00 9.97 11.68
C ASP A 354 7.03 10.42 10.57
N LYS A 355 7.41 11.41 9.76
CA LYS A 355 6.64 11.83 8.57
C LYS A 355 6.51 10.69 7.56
N ILE A 356 7.61 10.01 7.21
CA ILE A 356 7.65 8.90 6.26
C ILE A 356 6.82 7.72 6.76
N LEU A 357 6.95 7.34 8.03
CA LEU A 357 6.25 6.18 8.58
C LEU A 357 4.74 6.35 8.67
N GLY A 358 4.22 7.58 8.75
CA GLY A 358 2.78 7.76 8.81
C GLY A 358 2.30 9.20 8.93
N GLY A 359 3.15 10.14 9.37
CA GLY A 359 2.76 11.53 9.58
C GLY A 359 2.21 12.20 8.32
N ASN A 360 2.85 11.95 7.17
CA ASN A 360 2.42 12.51 5.89
C ASN A 360 1.09 11.92 5.40
N LEU A 361 0.88 10.60 5.54
CA LEU A 361 -0.41 9.97 5.24
C LEU A 361 -1.50 10.46 6.19
N MET A 362 -1.19 10.63 7.48
CA MET A 362 -2.14 11.19 8.44
C MET A 362 -2.59 12.60 8.08
N ARG A 363 -1.67 13.46 7.61
CA ARG A 363 -1.99 14.78 7.08
C ARG A 363 -2.90 14.66 5.85
N LEU A 364 -2.50 13.88 4.84
CA LEU A 364 -3.29 13.66 3.63
C LEU A 364 -4.71 13.18 3.95
N TYR A 365 -4.84 12.20 4.84
CA TYR A 365 -6.14 11.64 5.21
C TYR A 365 -7.02 12.66 5.93
N ARG A 366 -6.44 13.50 6.79
CA ARG A 366 -7.17 14.61 7.43
C ARG A 366 -7.67 15.61 6.39
N ASP A 367 -6.84 15.95 5.41
CA ASP A 367 -7.17 16.93 4.36
C ASP A 367 -8.28 16.40 3.43
N VAL A 368 -8.34 15.08 3.20
CA VAL A 368 -9.33 14.45 2.32
C VAL A 368 -10.58 14.00 3.06
N TRP A 369 -10.45 13.27 4.17
CA TRP A 369 -11.58 12.65 4.88
C TRP A 369 -12.16 13.55 5.97
N GLY A 370 -11.36 14.47 6.50
CA GLY A 370 -11.66 15.26 7.69
C GLY A 370 -11.22 14.54 8.99
N ALA A 371 -11.52 15.21 10.08
CA ALA A 371 -11.24 14.70 11.42
C ALA A 371 -12.33 13.73 11.88
#